data_97dc41fb987ae2d69ecf76c4777534c4
#
_entry.id   97dc41fb987ae2d69ecf76c4777534c4
#
_cell.length_a   1.000
_cell.length_b   1.000
_cell.length_c   1.000
_cell.angle_alpha   90.00
_cell.angle_beta   90.00
_cell.angle_gamma   90.00
#
_symmetry.space_group_name_H-M   'P 1'
#
loop_
_entity.id
_entity.type
_entity.pdbx_description
1 polymer ?
#
loop_
_entity_poly.entity_id
_entity_poly.type
_entity_poly.pdbx_seq_one_letter_code
_entity_poly.pdbx_strand_id
1 'polypeptide(L)'
;MSGKLSNQSSKLAICNAKLGDVPAITSLSSRVYAGTGMHGYSEGAVTGQINNFPDGQFVILVDEKVVGYCATFRISEQIGLKSHTWTEITGNGYASRHDPNGDWLYGMEVCVDPDYRGYRLGQRLYNERKKLCQSLGLKGIVFAGRLPTLAKRIKKYGDVEKYIEAIKSKQARDPVLSFQLHNGFEVIGIIPEYLTVDHESMGYGIHLIWRNPKVPATQEITNAKGYGGRLPDTIRVGTVQYMQRRVRSFEEFLELKAIFGYEPPQKSAR
;
A
#
# COMPACT_ATOMS: atom_id res chain seq x y z
N MET A 1 15.91 -23.95 16.61
CA MET A 1 15.81 -23.66 18.06
C MET A 1 14.81 -22.55 18.23
N SER A 2 13.63 -22.84 18.79
CA SER A 2 12.58 -21.85 19.04
C SER A 2 13.06 -20.91 20.14
N GLY A 3 13.32 -19.64 19.79
CA GLY A 3 13.67 -18.60 20.76
C GLY A 3 12.47 -18.31 21.66
N LYS A 4 12.35 -19.08 22.75
CA LYS A 4 11.46 -18.71 23.84
C LYS A 4 11.94 -17.37 24.37
N LEU A 5 11.05 -16.34 24.34
CA LEU A 5 11.25 -15.14 25.13
C LEU A 5 11.53 -15.60 26.57
N SER A 6 12.76 -15.38 27.02
CA SER A 6 13.15 -15.66 28.39
C SER A 6 12.28 -14.80 29.33
N ASN A 7 12.10 -15.24 30.58
CA ASN A 7 11.24 -14.62 31.61
C ASN A 7 11.73 -13.22 32.10
N GLN A 8 12.68 -12.60 31.43
CA GLN A 8 12.96 -11.17 31.52
C GLN A 8 11.95 -10.45 30.63
N SER A 9 11.28 -9.44 31.15
CA SER A 9 10.27 -8.63 30.43
C SER A 9 10.94 -7.98 29.22
N SER A 10 10.89 -8.64 28.05
CA SER A 10 11.41 -8.09 26.80
C SER A 10 10.70 -6.78 26.49
N LYS A 11 11.48 -5.70 26.26
CA LYS A 11 10.96 -4.38 25.96
C LYS A 11 10.47 -4.34 24.52
N LEU A 12 9.15 -4.27 24.35
CA LEU A 12 8.52 -4.10 23.04
C LEU A 12 8.17 -2.63 22.82
N ALA A 13 8.61 -2.08 21.68
CA ALA A 13 8.25 -0.73 21.24
C ALA A 13 7.77 -0.75 19.78
N ILE A 14 6.87 0.18 19.45
CA ILE A 14 6.47 0.46 18.06
C ILE A 14 6.72 1.94 17.83
N CYS A 15 7.44 2.27 16.79
CA CYS A 15 7.78 3.65 16.43
C CYS A 15 7.89 3.82 14.93
N ASN A 16 7.98 5.06 14.47
CA ASN A 16 8.28 5.33 13.07
C ASN A 16 9.70 4.89 12.74
N ALA A 17 9.84 4.27 11.57
CA ALA A 17 11.12 3.85 11.02
C ALA A 17 11.99 5.07 10.71
N LYS A 18 13.29 4.94 10.97
CA LYS A 18 14.32 5.95 10.68
C LYS A 18 15.30 5.43 9.64
N LEU A 19 16.04 6.30 9.00
CA LEU A 19 17.07 5.90 8.03
C LEU A 19 18.11 4.94 8.63
N GLY A 20 18.40 5.05 9.94
CA GLY A 20 19.26 4.10 10.65
C GLY A 20 18.70 2.66 10.71
N ASP A 21 17.39 2.47 10.54
CA ASP A 21 16.73 1.16 10.57
C ASP A 21 16.79 0.44 9.20
N VAL A 22 17.20 1.14 8.14
CA VAL A 22 17.18 0.62 6.75
C VAL A 22 17.86 -0.75 6.63
N PRO A 23 19.09 -0.99 7.11
CA PRO A 23 19.73 -2.30 6.98
C PRO A 23 18.95 -3.41 7.71
N ALA A 24 18.40 -3.10 8.90
CA ALA A 24 17.63 -4.06 9.68
C ALA A 24 16.29 -4.41 9.01
N ILE A 25 15.59 -3.42 8.43
CA ILE A 25 14.36 -3.63 7.67
C ILE A 25 14.62 -4.45 6.41
N THR A 26 15.69 -4.14 5.68
CA THR A 26 16.10 -4.90 4.48
C THR A 26 16.42 -6.35 4.82
N SER A 27 17.17 -6.59 5.88
CA SER A 27 17.45 -7.94 6.38
C SER A 27 16.18 -8.67 6.81
N LEU A 28 15.28 -8.00 7.53
CA LEU A 28 13.99 -8.56 7.94
C LEU A 28 13.15 -8.98 6.73
N SER A 29 12.98 -8.10 5.75
CA SER A 29 12.18 -8.40 4.54
C SER A 29 12.77 -9.57 3.76
N SER A 30 14.09 -9.65 3.61
CA SER A 30 14.78 -10.76 2.95
C SER A 30 14.53 -12.09 3.66
N ARG A 31 14.52 -12.11 4.99
CA ARG A 31 14.17 -13.31 5.78
C ARG A 31 12.72 -13.72 5.64
N VAL A 32 11.82 -12.75 5.62
CA VAL A 32 10.37 -13.00 5.50
C VAL A 32 10.02 -13.61 4.14
N TYR A 33 10.67 -13.17 3.08
CA TYR A 33 10.42 -13.63 1.71
C TYR A 33 11.33 -14.79 1.27
N ALA A 34 12.26 -15.23 2.12
CA ALA A 34 13.11 -16.39 1.82
C ALA A 34 12.26 -17.63 1.46
N GLY A 35 12.59 -18.26 0.33
CA GLY A 35 11.90 -19.47 -0.14
C GLY A 35 10.53 -19.25 -0.80
N THR A 36 10.05 -18.01 -0.94
CA THR A 36 8.76 -17.71 -1.60
C THR A 36 8.89 -17.42 -3.10
N GLY A 37 10.12 -17.29 -3.62
CA GLY A 37 10.40 -16.84 -4.98
C GLY A 37 10.39 -15.31 -5.14
N MET A 38 10.00 -14.57 -4.10
CA MET A 38 10.06 -13.12 -4.07
C MET A 38 11.34 -12.65 -3.38
N HIS A 39 11.73 -11.41 -3.67
CA HIS A 39 12.86 -10.76 -3.03
C HIS A 39 12.38 -9.79 -1.95
N GLY A 40 13.18 -9.63 -0.88
CA GLY A 40 13.01 -8.56 0.09
C GLY A 40 13.30 -7.19 -0.54
N TYR A 41 12.96 -6.13 0.18
CA TYR A 41 13.25 -4.76 -0.26
C TYR A 41 14.75 -4.48 -0.28
N SER A 42 15.19 -3.71 -1.29
CA SER A 42 16.53 -3.13 -1.30
C SER A 42 16.63 -1.97 -0.30
N GLU A 43 17.83 -1.62 0.13
CA GLU A 43 18.07 -0.44 0.98
C GLU A 43 17.55 0.84 0.33
N GLY A 44 17.73 0.98 -1.00
CA GLY A 44 17.21 2.12 -1.75
C GLY A 44 15.70 2.22 -1.69
N ALA A 45 14.98 1.09 -1.80
CA ALA A 45 13.53 1.07 -1.71
C ALA A 45 13.04 1.46 -0.30
N VAL A 46 13.63 0.90 0.76
CA VAL A 46 13.29 1.26 2.16
C VAL A 46 13.61 2.72 2.45
N THR A 47 14.75 3.22 1.99
CA THR A 47 15.12 4.64 2.08
C THR A 47 14.07 5.52 1.38
N GLY A 48 13.63 5.13 0.18
CA GLY A 48 12.59 5.85 -0.55
C GLY A 48 11.26 5.86 0.19
N GLN A 49 10.85 4.75 0.79
CA GLN A 49 9.63 4.66 1.60
C GLN A 49 9.67 5.64 2.78
N ILE A 50 10.78 5.65 3.53
CA ILE A 50 10.96 6.53 4.68
C ILE A 50 10.98 8.01 4.25
N ASN A 51 11.68 8.35 3.17
CA ASN A 51 11.78 9.72 2.70
C ASN A 51 10.46 10.25 2.11
N ASN A 52 9.70 9.41 1.40
CA ASN A 52 8.46 9.83 0.74
C ASN A 52 7.30 10.01 1.73
N PHE A 53 7.20 9.17 2.76
CA PHE A 53 6.16 9.30 3.78
C PHE A 53 6.61 8.71 5.13
N PRO A 54 7.45 9.41 5.91
CA PRO A 54 8.03 8.91 7.17
C PRO A 54 6.97 8.52 8.20
N ASP A 55 5.86 9.26 8.29
CA ASP A 55 4.77 8.98 9.24
C ASP A 55 4.08 7.64 8.99
N GLY A 56 4.16 7.12 7.77
CA GLY A 56 3.53 5.87 7.35
C GLY A 56 4.42 4.63 7.48
N GLN A 57 5.65 4.78 7.95
CA GLN A 57 6.61 3.69 8.10
C GLN A 57 6.77 3.34 9.58
N PHE A 58 6.42 2.11 9.96
CA PHE A 58 6.49 1.68 11.35
C PHE A 58 7.40 0.47 11.51
N VAL A 59 8.19 0.45 12.58
CA VAL A 59 8.95 -0.72 13.02
C VAL A 59 8.47 -1.20 14.38
N ILE A 60 8.55 -2.51 14.59
CA ILE A 60 8.45 -3.11 15.92
C ILE A 60 9.86 -3.47 16.37
N LEU A 61 10.20 -3.00 17.54
CA LEU A 61 11.44 -3.33 18.23
C LEU A 61 11.16 -4.28 19.40
N VAL A 62 11.95 -5.33 19.51
CA VAL A 62 12.03 -6.17 20.73
C VAL A 62 13.49 -6.16 21.15
N ASP A 63 13.75 -5.62 22.33
CA ASP A 63 15.11 -5.42 22.86
C ASP A 63 16.02 -4.76 21.81
N GLU A 64 15.54 -3.65 21.22
CA GLU A 64 16.21 -2.82 20.19
C GLU A 64 16.35 -3.51 18.81
N LYS A 65 16.02 -4.78 18.67
CA LYS A 65 16.04 -5.49 17.39
C LYS A 65 14.75 -5.23 16.60
N VAL A 66 14.87 -4.86 15.32
CA VAL A 66 13.73 -4.75 14.39
C VAL A 66 13.19 -6.15 14.09
N VAL A 67 11.93 -6.40 14.50
CA VAL A 67 11.25 -7.69 14.32
C VAL A 67 9.95 -7.58 13.53
N GLY A 68 9.53 -6.37 13.18
CA GLY A 68 8.37 -6.11 12.34
C GLY A 68 8.52 -4.81 11.60
N TYR A 69 7.95 -4.74 10.39
CA TYR A 69 7.91 -3.54 9.56
C TYR A 69 6.56 -3.40 8.87
N CYS A 70 6.11 -2.16 8.75
CA CYS A 70 4.89 -1.79 8.06
C CYS A 70 5.16 -0.56 7.20
N ALA A 71 4.88 -0.66 5.92
CA ALA A 71 5.01 0.43 4.96
C ALA A 71 3.64 0.88 4.44
N THR A 72 3.46 2.19 4.38
CA THR A 72 2.20 2.82 4.01
C THR A 72 2.48 4.17 3.34
N PHE A 73 1.61 4.61 2.45
CA PHE A 73 1.64 5.96 1.87
C PHE A 73 0.22 6.45 1.61
N ARG A 74 0.05 7.76 1.35
CA ARG A 74 -1.26 8.33 0.99
C ARG A 74 -1.48 8.25 -0.51
N ILE A 75 -2.73 8.03 -0.91
CA ILE A 75 -3.14 7.93 -2.31
C ILE A 75 -4.56 8.48 -2.48
N SER A 76 -4.88 8.96 -3.67
CA SER A 76 -6.25 9.36 -3.98
C SER A 76 -7.16 8.13 -4.16
N GLU A 77 -8.43 8.27 -3.80
CA GLU A 77 -9.47 7.26 -4.01
C GLU A 77 -9.52 6.77 -5.46
N GLN A 78 -9.42 7.71 -6.40
CA GLN A 78 -9.48 7.43 -7.84
C GLN A 78 -8.38 6.50 -8.33
N ILE A 79 -7.24 6.46 -7.66
CA ILE A 79 -6.12 5.58 -7.98
C ILE A 79 -6.17 4.32 -7.12
N GLY A 80 -6.32 4.48 -5.80
CA GLY A 80 -6.23 3.38 -4.85
C GLY A 80 -7.33 2.33 -5.00
N LEU A 81 -8.54 2.73 -5.43
CA LEU A 81 -9.66 1.81 -5.62
C LEU A 81 -9.79 1.23 -7.03
N LYS A 82 -8.93 1.60 -7.97
CA LYS A 82 -8.85 0.96 -9.29
C LYS A 82 -7.95 -0.27 -9.27
N SER A 83 -8.11 -1.14 -10.26
CA SER A 83 -7.16 -2.23 -10.52
C SER A 83 -5.79 -1.66 -10.91
N HIS A 84 -4.72 -2.23 -10.38
CA HIS A 84 -3.34 -1.78 -10.58
C HIS A 84 -2.37 -2.93 -10.31
N THR A 85 -1.15 -2.85 -10.83
CA THR A 85 -0.07 -3.75 -10.43
C THR A 85 0.66 -3.22 -9.18
N TRP A 86 1.34 -4.13 -8.45
CA TRP A 86 2.16 -3.71 -7.30
C TRP A 86 3.24 -2.70 -7.69
N THR A 87 3.89 -2.94 -8.82
CA THR A 87 4.93 -2.07 -9.35
C THR A 87 4.44 -0.66 -9.64
N GLU A 88 3.27 -0.55 -10.30
CA GLU A 88 2.66 0.76 -10.62
C GLU A 88 2.25 1.52 -9.37
N ILE A 89 1.50 0.87 -8.48
CA ILE A 89 0.90 1.56 -7.32
C ILE A 89 1.94 1.98 -6.30
N THR A 90 3.00 1.19 -6.12
CA THR A 90 4.06 1.48 -5.15
C THR A 90 5.20 2.31 -5.72
N GLY A 91 5.23 2.50 -7.06
CA GLY A 91 6.38 3.08 -7.77
C GLY A 91 7.62 2.22 -7.56
N ASN A 92 7.56 0.96 -7.97
CA ASN A 92 8.63 -0.04 -7.81
C ASN A 92 9.07 -0.29 -6.36
N GLY A 93 8.16 -0.16 -5.40
CA GLY A 93 8.47 -0.41 -4.00
C GLY A 93 9.05 0.78 -3.23
N TYR A 94 9.19 1.95 -3.85
CA TYR A 94 9.75 3.16 -3.24
C TYR A 94 8.72 4.03 -2.52
N ALA A 95 7.43 3.68 -2.55
CA ALA A 95 6.32 4.55 -2.16
C ALA A 95 6.31 5.91 -2.89
N SER A 96 6.89 5.96 -4.10
CA SER A 96 7.02 7.19 -4.89
C SER A 96 5.69 7.69 -5.47
N ARG A 97 4.60 6.90 -5.30
CA ARG A 97 3.24 7.32 -5.63
C ARG A 97 2.54 8.00 -4.45
N HIS A 98 3.28 8.32 -3.39
CA HIS A 98 2.74 9.09 -2.28
C HIS A 98 2.18 10.43 -2.76
N ASP A 99 0.89 10.66 -2.45
CA ASP A 99 0.18 11.91 -2.71
C ASP A 99 -0.13 12.56 -1.36
N PRO A 100 0.51 13.69 -1.00
CA PRO A 100 0.23 14.39 0.26
C PRO A 100 -1.23 14.88 0.38
N ASN A 101 -1.97 14.97 -0.72
CA ASN A 101 -3.40 15.30 -0.75
C ASN A 101 -4.29 14.06 -0.86
N GLY A 102 -3.72 12.87 -0.97
CA GLY A 102 -4.46 11.61 -1.04
C GLY A 102 -5.39 11.44 0.16
N ASP A 103 -6.57 10.94 -0.06
CA ASP A 103 -7.64 10.79 0.93
C ASP A 103 -7.78 9.36 1.49
N TRP A 104 -6.91 8.45 1.03
CA TRP A 104 -6.77 7.08 1.51
C TRP A 104 -5.33 6.77 1.93
N LEU A 105 -5.15 5.79 2.83
CA LEU A 105 -3.84 5.14 3.02
C LEU A 105 -3.74 3.90 2.12
N TYR A 106 -2.65 3.75 1.39
CA TYR A 106 -2.31 2.52 0.72
C TYR A 106 -1.36 1.68 1.58
N GLY A 107 -1.79 0.47 1.95
CA GLY A 107 -0.96 -0.47 2.69
C GLY A 107 -0.02 -1.23 1.77
N MET A 108 1.26 -0.89 1.78
CA MET A 108 2.23 -1.50 0.89
C MET A 108 2.83 -2.78 1.45
N GLU A 109 3.15 -2.80 2.75
CA GLU A 109 3.80 -3.93 3.41
C GLU A 109 3.34 -4.09 4.86
N VAL A 110 3.27 -5.32 5.33
CA VAL A 110 3.34 -5.69 6.75
C VAL A 110 4.07 -7.01 6.85
N CYS A 111 5.26 -6.98 7.38
CA CYS A 111 6.04 -8.20 7.64
C CYS A 111 6.47 -8.30 9.11
N VAL A 112 6.54 -9.55 9.58
CA VAL A 112 6.97 -9.90 10.94
C VAL A 112 7.97 -11.04 10.84
N ASP A 113 9.07 -10.89 11.55
CA ASP A 113 10.13 -11.89 11.67
C ASP A 113 9.51 -13.27 12.00
N PRO A 114 9.82 -14.32 11.23
CA PRO A 114 9.27 -15.67 11.46
C PRO A 114 9.40 -16.17 12.90
N ASP A 115 10.49 -15.83 13.60
CA ASP A 115 10.75 -16.26 14.97
C ASP A 115 9.83 -15.53 15.99
N TYR A 116 9.24 -14.41 15.59
CA TYR A 116 8.34 -13.59 16.42
C TYR A 116 6.87 -13.68 16.00
N ARG A 117 6.51 -14.64 15.15
CA ARG A 117 5.11 -14.92 14.81
C ARG A 117 4.36 -15.50 16.00
N GLY A 118 3.04 -15.31 16.04
CA GLY A 118 2.20 -15.76 17.15
C GLY A 118 2.03 -14.74 18.30
N TYR A 119 2.86 -13.71 18.38
CA TYR A 119 2.79 -12.65 19.40
C TYR A 119 1.89 -11.47 19.03
N ARG A 120 1.03 -11.64 18.02
CA ARG A 120 0.09 -10.61 17.49
C ARG A 120 0.78 -9.32 17.01
N LEU A 121 2.06 -9.39 16.63
CA LEU A 121 2.82 -8.22 16.18
C LEU A 121 2.23 -7.62 14.90
N GLY A 122 1.82 -8.45 13.93
CA GLY A 122 1.15 -7.98 12.73
C GLY A 122 -0.14 -7.19 13.04
N GLN A 123 -0.94 -7.63 14.02
CA GLN A 123 -2.13 -6.91 14.43
C GLN A 123 -1.79 -5.54 15.04
N ARG A 124 -0.71 -5.45 15.80
CA ARG A 124 -0.24 -4.16 16.35
C ARG A 124 0.12 -3.19 15.24
N LEU A 125 0.83 -3.64 14.19
CA LEU A 125 1.13 -2.81 13.01
C LEU A 125 -0.13 -2.36 12.26
N TYR A 126 -1.12 -3.24 12.10
CA TYR A 126 -2.42 -2.84 11.54
C TYR A 126 -3.13 -1.78 12.40
N ASN A 127 -3.03 -1.89 13.72
CA ASN A 127 -3.61 -0.89 14.62
C ASN A 127 -2.91 0.47 14.50
N GLU A 128 -1.56 0.50 14.39
CA GLU A 128 -0.84 1.77 14.17
C GLU A 128 -1.22 2.41 12.82
N ARG A 129 -1.33 1.60 11.75
CA ARG A 129 -1.81 2.09 10.45
C ARG A 129 -3.23 2.66 10.54
N LYS A 130 -4.13 2.02 11.29
CA LYS A 130 -5.49 2.53 11.52
C LYS A 130 -5.49 3.82 12.34
N LYS A 131 -4.67 3.90 13.38
CA LYS A 131 -4.51 5.14 14.18
C LYS A 131 -4.00 6.29 13.29
N LEU A 132 -3.00 6.05 12.45
CA LEU A 132 -2.51 7.04 11.50
C LEU A 132 -3.61 7.49 10.53
N CYS A 133 -4.36 6.56 9.95
CA CYS A 133 -5.49 6.88 9.07
C CYS A 133 -6.52 7.78 9.78
N GLN A 134 -6.84 7.47 11.04
CA GLN A 134 -7.78 8.24 11.85
C GLN A 134 -7.24 9.62 12.24
N SER A 135 -5.95 9.72 12.60
CA SER A 135 -5.33 11.00 12.98
C SER A 135 -5.23 11.97 11.81
N LEU A 136 -5.04 11.44 10.59
CA LEU A 136 -5.01 12.22 9.36
C LEU A 136 -6.40 12.49 8.78
N GLY A 137 -7.48 12.01 9.41
CA GLY A 137 -8.85 12.18 8.92
C GLY A 137 -9.13 11.55 7.56
N LEU A 138 -8.39 10.49 7.18
CA LEU A 138 -8.52 9.85 5.87
C LEU A 138 -9.73 8.92 5.83
N LYS A 139 -10.29 8.70 4.64
CA LYS A 139 -11.48 7.87 4.40
C LYS A 139 -11.30 6.41 4.80
N GLY A 140 -10.08 5.89 4.69
CA GLY A 140 -9.79 4.51 5.02
C GLY A 140 -8.42 4.03 4.57
N ILE A 141 -8.27 2.72 4.57
CA ILE A 141 -7.06 2.03 4.16
C ILE A 141 -7.43 1.08 3.03
N VAL A 142 -6.64 1.08 1.96
CA VAL A 142 -6.79 0.20 0.80
C VAL A 142 -5.47 -0.50 0.53
N PHE A 143 -5.51 -1.73 0.08
CA PHE A 143 -4.35 -2.48 -0.41
C PHE A 143 -4.77 -3.74 -1.17
N ALA A 144 -3.80 -4.37 -1.84
CA ALA A 144 -4.00 -5.70 -2.39
C ALA A 144 -3.21 -6.73 -1.56
N GLY A 145 -3.94 -7.67 -0.96
CA GLY A 145 -3.39 -8.75 -0.14
C GLY A 145 -2.99 -9.96 -0.99
N ARG A 146 -1.99 -10.70 -0.52
CA ARG A 146 -1.55 -11.96 -1.11
C ARG A 146 -2.48 -13.12 -0.72
N LEU A 147 -2.43 -14.21 -1.51
CA LEU A 147 -3.05 -15.50 -1.22
C LEU A 147 -2.00 -16.64 -1.21
N PRO A 148 -1.11 -16.71 -0.22
CA PRO A 148 0.06 -17.63 -0.25
C PRO A 148 -0.31 -19.12 -0.28
N THR A 149 -1.57 -19.48 -0.14
CA THR A 149 -2.01 -20.87 -0.26
C THR A 149 -2.84 -21.14 -1.51
N LEU A 150 -3.09 -20.15 -2.38
CA LEU A 150 -3.93 -20.27 -3.58
C LEU A 150 -3.41 -21.35 -4.53
N ALA A 151 -2.15 -21.30 -4.94
CA ALA A 151 -1.57 -22.26 -5.89
C ALA A 151 -1.72 -23.72 -5.44
N LYS A 152 -1.65 -23.97 -4.12
CA LYS A 152 -1.85 -25.30 -3.53
C LYS A 152 -3.33 -25.72 -3.45
N ARG A 153 -4.26 -24.76 -3.48
CA ARG A 153 -5.67 -24.97 -3.21
C ARG A 153 -6.56 -24.82 -4.44
N ILE A 154 -6.08 -24.14 -5.49
CA ILE A 154 -6.89 -23.79 -6.68
C ILE A 154 -7.56 -24.99 -7.32
N LYS A 155 -6.89 -26.14 -7.42
CA LYS A 155 -7.46 -27.38 -7.97
C LYS A 155 -8.71 -27.85 -7.22
N LYS A 156 -8.80 -27.61 -5.91
CA LYS A 156 -9.94 -28.00 -5.08
C LYS A 156 -11.14 -27.07 -5.29
N TYR A 157 -10.89 -25.78 -5.50
CA TYR A 157 -11.95 -24.77 -5.55
C TYR A 157 -12.36 -24.38 -6.97
N GLY A 158 -11.51 -24.68 -7.97
CA GLY A 158 -11.73 -24.42 -9.38
C GLY A 158 -11.26 -23.03 -9.84
N ASP A 159 -11.64 -21.98 -9.13
CA ASP A 159 -11.24 -20.60 -9.42
C ASP A 159 -10.90 -19.82 -8.13
N VAL A 160 -10.35 -18.61 -8.31
CA VAL A 160 -9.92 -17.76 -7.20
C VAL A 160 -11.11 -17.18 -6.44
N GLU A 161 -12.19 -16.89 -7.10
CA GLU A 161 -13.44 -16.35 -6.54
C GLU A 161 -14.03 -17.35 -5.54
N LYS A 162 -14.19 -18.61 -5.92
CA LYS A 162 -14.69 -19.66 -5.02
C LYS A 162 -13.77 -19.90 -3.83
N TYR A 163 -12.46 -19.81 -4.06
CA TYR A 163 -11.51 -19.92 -2.95
C TYR A 163 -11.67 -18.79 -1.94
N ILE A 164 -11.83 -17.54 -2.40
CA ILE A 164 -12.07 -16.38 -1.53
C ILE A 164 -13.39 -16.55 -0.76
N GLU A 165 -14.47 -16.95 -1.43
CA GLU A 165 -15.77 -17.18 -0.77
C GLU A 165 -15.69 -18.30 0.27
N ALA A 166 -14.93 -19.36 0.01
CA ALA A 166 -14.67 -20.40 1.00
C ALA A 166 -13.91 -19.88 2.22
N ILE A 167 -12.99 -18.91 2.04
CA ILE A 167 -12.30 -18.27 3.16
C ILE A 167 -13.23 -17.34 3.93
N LYS A 168 -14.04 -16.52 3.24
CA LYS A 168 -15.03 -15.62 3.85
C LYS A 168 -16.06 -16.40 4.67
N SER A 169 -16.52 -17.53 4.16
CA SER A 169 -17.45 -18.45 4.84
C SER A 169 -16.78 -19.36 5.89
N LYS A 170 -15.47 -19.23 6.14
CA LYS A 170 -14.67 -20.04 7.08
C LYS A 170 -14.57 -21.54 6.71
N GLN A 171 -14.92 -21.92 5.49
CA GLN A 171 -14.75 -23.29 4.95
C GLN A 171 -13.31 -23.55 4.49
N ALA A 172 -12.56 -22.50 4.25
CA ALA A 172 -11.14 -22.53 3.97
C ALA A 172 -10.38 -21.55 4.86
N ARG A 173 -9.06 -21.68 4.90
CA ARG A 173 -8.18 -20.76 5.59
C ARG A 173 -6.98 -20.44 4.70
N ASP A 174 -6.74 -19.17 4.48
CA ASP A 174 -5.50 -18.60 3.97
C ASP A 174 -4.88 -17.74 5.07
N PRO A 175 -3.59 -17.88 5.39
CA PRO A 175 -3.01 -17.19 6.55
C PRO A 175 -3.05 -15.65 6.41
N VAL A 176 -2.96 -15.12 5.20
CA VAL A 176 -2.96 -13.67 4.94
C VAL A 176 -4.38 -13.15 4.84
N LEU A 177 -5.20 -13.67 3.93
CA LEU A 177 -6.56 -13.16 3.76
C LEU A 177 -7.42 -13.36 5.02
N SER A 178 -7.32 -14.52 5.70
CA SER A 178 -8.05 -14.74 6.95
C SER A 178 -7.65 -13.75 8.04
N PHE A 179 -6.36 -13.39 8.12
CA PHE A 179 -5.87 -12.38 9.05
C PHE A 179 -6.41 -10.98 8.71
N GLN A 180 -6.44 -10.62 7.43
CA GLN A 180 -6.93 -9.33 6.95
C GLN A 180 -8.44 -9.17 7.24
N LEU A 181 -9.25 -10.20 6.95
CA LEU A 181 -10.68 -10.22 7.27
C LEU A 181 -10.91 -10.12 8.80
N HIS A 182 -10.12 -10.86 9.60
CA HIS A 182 -10.21 -10.78 11.07
C HIS A 182 -9.88 -9.36 11.61
N ASN A 183 -9.05 -8.61 10.90
CA ASN A 183 -8.75 -7.21 11.22
C ASN A 183 -9.78 -6.22 10.65
N GLY A 184 -10.93 -6.69 10.18
CA GLY A 184 -12.04 -5.86 9.73
C GLY A 184 -11.85 -5.25 8.35
N PHE A 185 -11.00 -5.85 7.50
CA PHE A 185 -10.93 -5.48 6.09
C PHE A 185 -11.98 -6.25 5.29
N GLU A 186 -12.49 -5.60 4.26
CA GLU A 186 -13.50 -6.12 3.36
C GLU A 186 -12.89 -6.34 1.96
N VAL A 187 -13.22 -7.45 1.32
CA VAL A 187 -12.84 -7.71 -0.08
C VAL A 187 -13.73 -6.89 -0.99
N ILE A 188 -13.13 -6.06 -1.83
CA ILE A 188 -13.83 -5.25 -2.85
C ILE A 188 -13.55 -5.72 -4.28
N GLY A 189 -12.58 -6.60 -4.48
CA GLY A 189 -12.25 -7.13 -5.81
C GLY A 189 -11.06 -8.05 -5.80
N ILE A 190 -10.75 -8.53 -7.01
CA ILE A 190 -9.59 -9.35 -7.32
C ILE A 190 -8.80 -8.62 -8.39
N ILE A 191 -7.49 -8.51 -8.21
CA ILE A 191 -6.60 -7.87 -9.17
C ILE A 191 -5.75 -8.96 -9.82
N PRO A 192 -6.02 -9.33 -11.08
CA PRO A 192 -5.15 -10.22 -11.84
C PRO A 192 -3.80 -9.55 -12.09
N GLU A 193 -2.75 -10.34 -12.22
CA GLU A 193 -1.38 -9.87 -12.52
C GLU A 193 -0.86 -8.79 -11.58
N TYR A 194 -1.41 -8.74 -10.36
CA TYR A 194 -1.00 -7.75 -9.35
C TYR A 194 0.49 -7.83 -9.03
N LEU A 195 1.00 -9.05 -8.81
CA LEU A 195 2.41 -9.31 -8.54
C LEU A 195 2.82 -10.64 -9.18
N THR A 196 3.22 -10.61 -10.44
CA THR A 196 3.46 -11.80 -11.27
C THR A 196 4.55 -12.72 -10.75
N VAL A 197 5.50 -12.21 -9.98
CA VAL A 197 6.56 -13.00 -9.31
C VAL A 197 6.06 -13.76 -8.06
N ASP A 198 4.84 -13.46 -7.59
CA ASP A 198 4.21 -14.19 -6.48
C ASP A 198 3.51 -15.46 -6.99
N HIS A 199 4.28 -16.52 -7.19
CA HIS A 199 3.76 -17.79 -7.68
C HIS A 199 2.82 -18.49 -6.68
N GLU A 200 2.96 -18.24 -5.37
CA GLU A 200 2.06 -18.77 -4.35
C GLU A 200 0.64 -18.24 -4.49
N SER A 201 0.52 -16.94 -4.83
CA SER A 201 -0.75 -16.27 -5.10
C SER A 201 -1.15 -16.34 -6.59
N MET A 202 -0.41 -17.05 -7.43
CA MET A 202 -0.61 -17.11 -8.89
C MET A 202 -0.69 -15.74 -9.55
N GLY A 203 0.03 -14.75 -9.01
CA GLY A 203 0.02 -13.36 -9.47
C GLY A 203 -1.17 -12.52 -9.00
N TYR A 204 -2.18 -13.11 -8.36
CA TYR A 204 -3.37 -12.37 -7.92
C TYR A 204 -3.11 -11.53 -6.67
N GLY A 205 -3.72 -10.35 -6.64
CA GLY A 205 -3.91 -9.54 -5.45
C GLY A 205 -5.38 -9.48 -5.05
N ILE A 206 -5.69 -9.60 -3.77
CA ILE A 206 -7.05 -9.42 -3.27
C ILE A 206 -7.21 -7.99 -2.82
N HIS A 207 -8.05 -7.25 -3.50
CA HIS A 207 -8.30 -5.85 -3.23
C HIS A 207 -9.16 -5.72 -1.96
N LEU A 208 -8.61 -5.07 -0.95
CA LEU A 208 -9.21 -4.96 0.37
C LEU A 208 -9.27 -3.51 0.82
N ILE A 209 -10.35 -3.18 1.53
CA ILE A 209 -10.50 -1.88 2.18
C ILE A 209 -10.85 -2.04 3.66
N TRP A 210 -10.47 -1.04 4.42
CA TRP A 210 -11.01 -0.75 5.74
C TRP A 210 -11.47 0.72 5.75
N ARG A 211 -12.75 0.94 6.03
CA ARG A 211 -13.32 2.29 6.09
C ARG A 211 -13.06 2.88 7.48
N ASN A 212 -12.64 4.14 7.52
CA ASN A 212 -12.43 4.84 8.77
C ASN A 212 -13.78 5.16 9.44
N PRO A 213 -14.12 4.56 10.60
CA PRO A 213 -15.41 4.78 11.23
C PRO A 213 -15.59 6.22 11.79
N LYS A 214 -14.50 6.99 11.85
CA LYS A 214 -14.55 8.40 12.30
C LYS A 214 -14.84 9.38 11.18
N VAL A 215 -14.78 8.94 9.92
CA VAL A 215 -15.12 9.74 8.76
C VAL A 215 -16.48 9.24 8.27
N PRO A 216 -17.51 10.09 8.20
CA PRO A 216 -18.80 9.71 7.62
C PRO A 216 -18.57 9.13 6.24
N ALA A 217 -19.20 8.00 5.93
CA ALA A 217 -19.25 7.53 4.55
C ALA A 217 -19.80 8.71 3.73
N THR A 218 -19.04 9.18 2.75
CA THR A 218 -19.55 10.12 1.78
C THR A 218 -20.79 9.44 1.22
N GLN A 219 -21.98 9.98 1.50
CA GLN A 219 -23.17 9.52 0.81
C GLN A 219 -22.82 9.65 -0.66
N GLU A 220 -22.75 8.55 -1.39
CA GLU A 220 -22.80 8.63 -2.83
C GLU A 220 -23.98 9.53 -3.11
N ILE A 221 -23.70 10.69 -3.73
CA ILE A 221 -24.76 11.56 -4.21
C ILE A 221 -25.37 10.79 -5.37
N THR A 222 -26.19 9.78 -5.04
CA THR A 222 -27.04 9.04 -5.99
C THR A 222 -28.13 9.92 -6.57
N ASN A 223 -28.17 11.18 -6.21
CA ASN A 223 -28.90 12.24 -6.85
C ASN A 223 -27.93 13.16 -7.61
N ALA A 224 -27.33 12.66 -8.66
CA ALA A 224 -27.06 13.49 -9.81
C ALA A 224 -28.46 13.93 -10.35
N LYS A 225 -29.15 14.80 -9.62
CA LYS A 225 -30.03 15.77 -10.28
C LYS A 225 -29.12 16.42 -11.28
N GLY A 226 -29.36 16.08 -12.56
CA GLY A 226 -28.54 16.58 -13.64
C GLY A 226 -28.29 18.07 -13.40
N TYR A 227 -27.05 18.47 -13.56
CA TYR A 227 -26.69 19.86 -13.61
C TYR A 227 -27.68 20.48 -14.60
N GLY A 228 -28.70 21.18 -14.09
CA GLY A 228 -29.69 21.92 -14.91
C GLY A 228 -29.09 23.18 -15.54
N GLY A 229 -27.76 23.28 -15.53
CA GLY A 229 -26.99 24.24 -16.27
C GLY A 229 -26.76 23.71 -17.68
N ARG A 230 -27.24 24.44 -18.67
CA ARG A 230 -26.95 24.23 -20.10
C ARG A 230 -25.43 24.10 -20.24
N LEU A 231 -24.93 22.95 -20.71
CA LEU A 231 -23.54 22.78 -21.06
C LEU A 231 -23.12 23.89 -22.02
N PRO A 232 -21.94 24.51 -21.88
CA PRO A 232 -21.48 25.48 -22.83
C PRO A 232 -21.41 24.84 -24.21
N ASP A 233 -21.86 25.58 -25.23
CA ASP A 233 -21.93 25.06 -26.61
C ASP A 233 -20.57 24.69 -27.19
N THR A 234 -19.48 24.98 -26.46
CA THR A 234 -18.12 24.64 -26.86
C THR A 234 -17.30 24.26 -25.64
N ILE A 235 -16.78 23.00 -25.61
CA ILE A 235 -15.81 22.53 -24.63
C ILE A 235 -14.45 22.46 -25.31
N ARG A 236 -13.46 23.23 -24.81
CA ARG A 236 -12.09 23.11 -25.25
C ARG A 236 -11.42 22.00 -24.45
N VAL A 237 -11.07 20.90 -25.13
CA VAL A 237 -10.30 19.80 -24.56
C VAL A 237 -8.85 19.97 -24.98
N GLY A 238 -7.96 20.27 -24.02
CA GLY A 238 -6.52 20.27 -24.24
C GLY A 238 -5.96 18.88 -23.92
N THR A 239 -5.43 18.19 -24.91
CA THR A 239 -4.62 16.97 -24.67
C THR A 239 -3.17 17.37 -24.59
N VAL A 240 -2.52 17.10 -23.44
CA VAL A 240 -1.08 17.25 -23.28
C VAL A 240 -0.46 15.88 -23.47
N GLN A 241 0.22 15.70 -24.61
CA GLN A 241 1.01 14.49 -24.85
C GLN A 241 2.39 14.68 -24.23
N TYR A 242 2.63 14.03 -23.11
CA TYR A 242 3.91 14.09 -22.41
C TYR A 242 4.90 13.12 -23.06
N MET A 243 5.87 13.64 -23.84
CA MET A 243 7.05 12.87 -24.22
C MET A 243 8.07 12.97 -23.08
N GLN A 244 8.28 11.88 -22.34
CA GLN A 244 9.39 11.79 -21.40
C GLN A 244 10.71 11.78 -22.17
N ARG A 245 11.40 12.93 -22.28
CA ARG A 245 12.81 12.99 -22.62
C ARG A 245 13.63 13.00 -21.34
N ARG A 246 14.68 12.17 -21.31
CA ARG A 246 15.70 12.29 -20.26
C ARG A 246 16.39 13.64 -20.40
N VAL A 247 16.22 14.49 -19.41
CA VAL A 247 16.91 15.78 -19.30
C VAL A 247 18.23 15.54 -18.59
N ARG A 248 19.34 15.97 -19.17
CA ARG A 248 20.70 15.70 -18.66
C ARG A 248 21.23 16.84 -17.78
N SER A 249 20.67 18.05 -17.90
CA SER A 249 21.03 19.20 -17.09
C SER A 249 19.83 20.12 -16.86
N PHE A 250 19.96 21.05 -15.90
CA PHE A 250 18.94 22.05 -15.63
C PHE A 250 18.79 23.06 -16.78
N GLU A 251 19.88 23.36 -17.49
CA GLU A 251 19.85 24.22 -18.68
C GLU A 251 19.05 23.58 -19.80
N GLU A 252 19.26 22.29 -20.09
CA GLU A 252 18.46 21.53 -21.08
C GLU A 252 16.97 21.51 -20.71
N PHE A 253 16.65 21.45 -19.41
CA PHE A 253 15.27 21.54 -18.91
C PHE A 253 14.65 22.93 -19.21
N LEU A 254 15.40 24.01 -19.01
CA LEU A 254 14.94 25.37 -19.29
C LEU A 254 14.75 25.63 -20.78
N GLU A 255 15.63 25.11 -21.62
CA GLU A 255 15.49 25.19 -23.09
C GLU A 255 14.23 24.47 -23.59
N LEU A 256 13.97 23.26 -23.09
CA LEU A 256 12.76 22.51 -23.42
C LEU A 256 11.50 23.25 -22.94
N LYS A 257 11.55 23.90 -21.78
CA LYS A 257 10.45 24.71 -21.26
C LYS A 257 10.14 25.91 -22.14
N ALA A 258 11.16 26.57 -22.70
CA ALA A 258 11.03 27.69 -23.61
C ALA A 258 10.41 27.28 -24.97
N ILE A 259 10.72 26.07 -25.48
CA ILE A 259 10.18 25.54 -26.74
C ILE A 259 8.67 25.23 -26.63
N PHE A 260 8.19 24.86 -25.44
CA PHE A 260 6.77 24.46 -25.22
C PHE A 260 5.86 25.60 -24.72
N GLY A 261 6.35 26.85 -24.67
CA GLY A 261 5.52 28.04 -24.41
C GLY A 261 4.78 28.05 -23.08
N TYR A 262 5.37 27.45 -22.02
CA TYR A 262 4.79 27.49 -20.68
C TYR A 262 5.05 28.84 -20.02
N GLU A 263 4.08 29.72 -20.07
CA GLU A 263 4.02 30.88 -19.14
C GLU A 263 3.28 30.46 -17.88
N PRO A 264 3.91 30.58 -16.68
CA PRO A 264 3.19 30.37 -15.44
C PRO A 264 2.09 31.41 -15.30
N PRO A 265 0.91 31.06 -14.73
CA PRO A 265 -0.15 32.02 -14.52
C PRO A 265 0.36 33.17 -13.66
N GLN A 266 0.21 34.40 -14.16
CA GLN A 266 0.52 35.61 -13.39
C GLN A 266 -0.38 35.62 -12.15
N LYS A 267 0.26 35.71 -10.96
CA LYS A 267 -0.46 35.96 -9.72
C LYS A 267 -1.18 37.32 -9.88
N SER A 268 -2.49 37.27 -10.05
CA SER A 268 -3.29 38.49 -9.91
C SER A 268 -3.16 38.97 -8.47
N ALA A 269 -2.53 40.13 -8.29
CA ALA A 269 -2.59 40.87 -7.04
C ALA A 269 -4.05 41.27 -6.78
N ARG A 270 -4.62 40.73 -5.71
CA ARG A 270 -5.69 41.39 -4.92
C ARG A 270 -5.53 40.94 -3.48
#